data_891e93e007b64aed1612cad6520440c0
#
_entry.id   891e93e007b64aed1612cad6520440c0
#
_cell.length_a   1.000
_cell.length_b   1.000
_cell.length_c   1.000
_cell.angle_alpha   90.00
_cell.angle_beta   90.00
_cell.angle_gamma   90.00
#
_symmetry.space_group_name_H-M   'P 1'
#
loop_
_entity.id
_entity.type
_entity.pdbx_description
1 polymer ?
#
loop_
_entity_poly.entity_id
_entity_poly.type
_entity_poly.pdbx_seq_one_letter_code
_entity_poly.pdbx_strand_id
1 'polypeptide(L)'
;MKKNLVKLMAFALASVSVASLASCGEKPTEQPGQTQVEINVWATAAEEAVINDVIATYNEGRPEAEQFKVKFTPVAEGDCGVTLSKDPTVDGAPALFLCADDHISGLTSKNIIAEIKGARREKIEAENTDVAVLGVTQNDKVWGYPVTSDNGYFMWYDKSQVDAATVGNLEALLAHAKDLGKSVLMDVPNGWYANSFIMSPQACGVNSLYWSKNAEGQNVYTSTWDSEIGVKVSEYIAGLLTPYYADGTLKIGSNEVIQAGFADRSMIAAVSGTWMENLLAAEIGADLAADKLPEYHIDGQAYQMASFGGSKVYCINKTRPVEEQKTAAALAELLTGKDAQLVRFEKRASLPCNKEAAADPRYTENVSIGGAAFVKQAAFACVQSQTAEDRYWDIGKAIGQAYIDSNLNGETWAEFLKGQMDTIRKPQI
;
A
#
# COMPACT_ATOMS: atom_id res chain seq x y z
N MET A 1 -37.14 -15.78 -38.81
CA MET A 1 -38.25 -16.09 -37.88
C MET A 1 -37.76 -17.06 -36.82
N LYS A 2 -37.56 -16.65 -35.61
CA LYS A 2 -37.63 -17.40 -34.35
C LYS A 2 -37.47 -16.43 -33.20
N LYS A 3 -38.53 -16.26 -32.41
CA LYS A 3 -38.68 -15.36 -31.27
C LYS A 3 -37.94 -15.93 -30.08
N ASN A 4 -37.09 -15.13 -29.42
CA ASN A 4 -36.55 -15.46 -28.11
C ASN A 4 -37.46 -14.93 -27.02
N LEU A 5 -37.91 -15.85 -26.19
CA LEU A 5 -38.78 -15.65 -25.04
C LEU A 5 -37.91 -15.24 -23.83
N VAL A 6 -38.12 -14.04 -23.34
CA VAL A 6 -37.55 -13.59 -22.04
C VAL A 6 -38.49 -14.13 -20.95
N LYS A 7 -37.99 -14.98 -20.07
CA LYS A 7 -38.70 -15.42 -18.86
C LYS A 7 -38.42 -14.45 -17.72
N LEU A 8 -39.43 -13.67 -17.35
CA LEU A 8 -39.52 -13.00 -16.06
C LEU A 8 -39.79 -14.06 -14.97
N MET A 9 -38.93 -14.16 -13.96
CA MET A 9 -39.26 -14.85 -12.71
C MET A 9 -39.81 -13.84 -11.71
N ALA A 10 -41.09 -13.95 -11.40
CA ALA A 10 -41.74 -13.25 -10.31
C ALA A 10 -41.44 -13.98 -8.99
N PHE A 11 -40.87 -13.24 -8.02
CA PHE A 11 -40.75 -13.73 -6.64
C PHE A 11 -42.06 -13.47 -5.91
N ALA A 12 -42.67 -14.55 -5.45
CA ALA A 12 -43.84 -14.53 -4.57
C ALA A 12 -43.39 -14.20 -3.14
N LEU A 13 -43.96 -13.16 -2.55
CA LEU A 13 -43.87 -12.89 -1.11
C LEU A 13 -44.72 -13.94 -0.36
N ALA A 14 -44.03 -14.77 0.40
CA ALA A 14 -44.65 -15.57 1.44
C ALA A 14 -44.54 -14.84 2.77
N SER A 15 -45.67 -14.34 3.27
CA SER A 15 -45.82 -13.81 4.62
C SER A 15 -45.72 -14.94 5.64
N VAL A 16 -44.64 -14.98 6.41
CA VAL A 16 -44.51 -15.86 7.58
C VAL A 16 -44.78 -15.03 8.84
N SER A 17 -45.80 -15.44 9.53
CA SER A 17 -46.25 -14.90 10.81
C SER A 17 -45.19 -15.10 11.87
N VAL A 18 -44.77 -13.98 12.53
CA VAL A 18 -43.84 -14.00 13.64
C VAL A 18 -44.56 -14.49 14.88
N ALA A 19 -44.30 -15.72 15.30
CA ALA A 19 -44.60 -16.20 16.64
C ALA A 19 -43.43 -15.69 17.55
N SER A 20 -43.73 -14.76 18.42
CA SER A 20 -42.84 -14.26 19.47
C SER A 20 -42.53 -15.36 20.48
N LEU A 21 -41.39 -16.01 20.33
CA LEU A 21 -40.76 -16.75 21.41
C LEU A 21 -39.80 -15.77 22.12
N ALA A 22 -40.17 -15.35 23.31
CA ALA A 22 -39.26 -14.68 24.25
C ALA A 22 -38.17 -15.70 24.62
N SER A 23 -37.06 -15.65 23.87
CA SER A 23 -35.80 -16.23 24.29
C SER A 23 -35.11 -15.22 25.21
N CYS A 24 -34.95 -15.57 26.48
CA CYS A 24 -34.01 -14.91 27.38
C CYS A 24 -32.67 -14.87 26.65
N GLY A 25 -32.28 -13.67 26.20
CA GLY A 25 -30.95 -13.45 25.67
C GLY A 25 -29.93 -13.68 26.80
N GLU A 26 -29.24 -14.79 26.75
CA GLU A 26 -27.95 -14.87 27.43
C GLU A 26 -27.10 -13.73 26.87
N LYS A 27 -26.78 -12.76 27.73
CA LYS A 27 -25.68 -11.82 27.43
C LYS A 27 -24.47 -12.66 27.07
N PRO A 28 -23.71 -12.28 26.01
CA PRO A 28 -22.45 -12.92 25.75
C PRO A 28 -21.69 -12.93 27.08
N THR A 29 -21.32 -14.10 27.57
CA THR A 29 -20.43 -14.22 28.73
C THR A 29 -19.16 -13.50 28.34
N GLU A 30 -18.96 -12.30 28.90
CA GLU A 30 -17.68 -11.61 28.84
C GLU A 30 -16.65 -12.62 29.36
N GLN A 31 -15.74 -13.06 28.49
CA GLN A 31 -14.60 -13.82 28.96
C GLN A 31 -13.90 -12.95 30.00
N PRO A 32 -13.47 -13.48 31.16
CA PRO A 32 -12.75 -12.70 32.15
C PRO A 32 -11.61 -11.97 31.43
N GLY A 33 -11.51 -10.66 31.63
CA GLY A 33 -10.55 -9.81 30.93
C GLY A 33 -9.16 -10.41 31.03
N GLN A 34 -8.49 -10.51 29.89
CA GLN A 34 -7.12 -11.02 29.84
C GLN A 34 -6.20 -10.01 30.54
N THR A 35 -5.42 -10.46 31.54
CA THR A 35 -4.38 -9.62 32.15
C THR A 35 -3.39 -9.15 31.09
N GLN A 36 -3.20 -7.83 30.95
CA GLN A 36 -2.29 -7.22 30.03
C GLN A 36 -0.95 -6.93 30.71
N VAL A 37 0.13 -7.15 29.99
CA VAL A 37 1.48 -6.73 30.40
C VAL A 37 1.91 -5.50 29.61
N GLU A 38 2.82 -4.69 30.16
CA GLU A 38 3.41 -3.60 29.38
C GLU A 38 4.21 -4.14 28.20
N ILE A 39 4.01 -3.54 27.03
CA ILE A 39 4.72 -3.92 25.81
C ILE A 39 5.34 -2.70 25.11
N ASN A 40 6.44 -2.94 24.39
CA ASN A 40 7.00 -1.93 23.49
C ASN A 40 6.30 -2.04 22.12
N VAL A 41 5.89 -0.87 21.57
CA VAL A 41 5.27 -0.74 20.26
C VAL A 41 6.13 0.17 19.39
N TRP A 42 6.53 -0.31 18.21
CA TRP A 42 7.19 0.49 17.19
C TRP A 42 6.20 0.86 16.09
N ALA A 43 6.09 2.15 15.82
CA ALA A 43 5.33 2.69 14.69
C ALA A 43 5.87 4.07 14.33
N THR A 44 5.40 4.66 13.23
CA THR A 44 5.79 6.04 12.89
C THR A 44 5.33 7.01 13.97
N ALA A 45 6.04 8.12 14.15
CA ALA A 45 5.66 9.15 15.12
C ALA A 45 4.21 9.63 14.94
N ALA A 46 3.70 9.66 13.72
CA ALA A 46 2.33 10.06 13.42
C ALA A 46 1.25 9.07 13.94
N GLU A 47 1.61 7.83 14.30
CA GLU A 47 0.70 6.85 14.91
C GLU A 47 0.52 7.08 16.41
N GLU A 48 1.43 7.78 17.08
CA GLU A 48 1.41 7.93 18.54
C GLU A 48 0.08 8.49 19.06
N ALA A 49 -0.43 9.54 18.42
CA ALA A 49 -1.70 10.16 18.80
C ALA A 49 -2.90 9.22 18.59
N VAL A 50 -2.88 8.40 17.54
CA VAL A 50 -3.94 7.39 17.30
C VAL A 50 -3.90 6.31 18.37
N ILE A 51 -2.72 5.76 18.63
CA ILE A 51 -2.52 4.69 19.63
C ILE A 51 -2.95 5.17 21.00
N ASN A 52 -2.53 6.37 21.41
CA ASN A 52 -2.85 6.93 22.73
C ASN A 52 -4.36 7.16 22.89
N ASP A 53 -5.06 7.72 21.90
CA ASP A 53 -6.49 7.97 21.98
C ASP A 53 -7.30 6.68 22.05
N VAL A 54 -6.95 5.70 21.22
CA VAL A 54 -7.62 4.40 21.20
C VAL A 54 -7.41 3.64 22.51
N ILE A 55 -6.19 3.65 23.04
CA ILE A 55 -5.88 3.03 24.34
C ILE A 55 -6.57 3.76 25.48
N ALA A 56 -6.58 5.08 25.49
CA ALA A 56 -7.25 5.86 26.54
C ALA A 56 -8.74 5.53 26.58
N THR A 57 -9.41 5.52 25.42
CA THR A 57 -10.83 5.15 25.31
C THR A 57 -11.08 3.71 25.77
N TYR A 58 -10.21 2.77 25.39
CA TYR A 58 -10.35 1.37 25.82
C TYR A 58 -10.16 1.20 27.32
N ASN A 59 -9.17 1.89 27.91
CA ASN A 59 -8.82 1.76 29.33
C ASN A 59 -9.84 2.39 30.27
N GLU A 60 -10.69 3.30 29.77
CA GLU A 60 -11.69 4.01 30.57
C GLU A 60 -12.63 3.03 31.29
N GLY A 61 -12.70 3.12 32.62
CA GLY A 61 -13.55 2.28 33.45
C GLY A 61 -13.13 0.82 33.61
N ARG A 62 -11.99 0.40 33.01
CA ARG A 62 -11.49 -0.98 33.14
C ARG A 62 -10.56 -1.16 34.34
N PRO A 63 -10.54 -2.35 34.96
CA PRO A 63 -9.57 -2.69 36.00
C PRO A 63 -8.13 -2.53 35.46
N GLU A 64 -7.21 -2.10 36.31
CA GLU A 64 -5.82 -1.85 35.93
C GLU A 64 -5.14 -3.07 35.22
N ALA A 65 -5.46 -4.28 35.68
CA ALA A 65 -4.93 -5.51 35.10
C ALA A 65 -5.37 -5.77 33.64
N GLU A 66 -6.46 -5.15 33.20
CA GLU A 66 -7.03 -5.29 31.85
C GLU A 66 -6.65 -4.12 30.94
N GLN A 67 -6.04 -3.06 31.49
CA GLN A 67 -5.63 -1.89 30.76
C GLN A 67 -4.38 -2.14 29.95
N PHE A 68 -4.35 -1.63 28.70
CA PHE A 68 -3.12 -1.63 27.92
C PHE A 68 -2.14 -0.58 28.45
N LYS A 69 -0.89 -1.03 28.65
CA LYS A 69 0.27 -0.19 28.99
C LYS A 69 1.29 -0.31 27.88
N VAL A 70 1.58 0.78 27.19
CA VAL A 70 2.42 0.79 26.00
C VAL A 70 3.60 1.74 26.19
N LYS A 71 4.80 1.23 25.92
CA LYS A 71 5.97 2.05 25.67
C LYS A 71 6.05 2.27 24.16
N PHE A 72 5.73 3.48 23.71
CA PHE A 72 5.83 3.84 22.31
C PHE A 72 7.26 4.21 21.92
N THR A 73 7.74 3.69 20.78
CA THR A 73 9.03 4.08 20.20
C THR A 73 8.80 4.45 18.73
N PRO A 74 9.05 5.71 18.35
CA PRO A 74 8.90 6.14 16.96
C PRO A 74 9.97 5.52 16.08
N VAL A 75 9.56 4.75 15.09
CA VAL A 75 10.42 4.13 14.06
C VAL A 75 9.73 4.26 12.73
N ALA A 76 10.45 4.65 11.67
CA ALA A 76 9.89 4.74 10.33
C ALA A 76 9.41 3.36 9.83
N GLU A 77 8.31 3.33 9.07
CA GLU A 77 7.70 2.07 8.60
C GLU A 77 8.68 1.19 7.82
N GLY A 78 9.48 1.80 6.93
CA GLY A 78 10.51 1.09 6.17
C GLY A 78 11.65 0.55 7.02
N ASP A 79 11.90 1.13 8.20
CA ASP A 79 13.01 0.74 9.08
C ASP A 79 12.61 -0.36 10.07
N CYS A 80 11.34 -0.45 10.48
CA CYS A 80 10.87 -1.46 11.42
C CYS A 80 11.20 -2.87 10.94
N GLY A 81 10.73 -3.24 9.75
CA GLY A 81 10.95 -4.55 9.16
C GLY A 81 12.43 -4.83 8.89
N VAL A 82 13.17 -3.86 8.39
CA VAL A 82 14.61 -3.98 8.09
C VAL A 82 15.42 -4.22 9.37
N THR A 83 15.17 -3.44 10.42
CA THR A 83 15.88 -3.57 11.71
C THR A 83 15.64 -4.92 12.33
N LEU A 84 14.37 -5.34 12.42
CA LEU A 84 14.02 -6.65 12.99
C LEU A 84 14.49 -7.83 12.13
N SER A 85 14.59 -7.66 10.83
CA SER A 85 15.17 -8.66 9.93
C SER A 85 16.67 -8.90 10.19
N LYS A 86 17.38 -7.90 10.72
CA LYS A 86 18.78 -8.01 11.11
C LYS A 86 18.95 -8.59 12.51
N ASP A 87 18.19 -8.06 13.47
CA ASP A 87 18.18 -8.50 14.86
C ASP A 87 16.78 -8.32 15.48
N PRO A 88 15.97 -9.39 15.58
CA PRO A 88 14.63 -9.29 16.18
C PRO A 88 14.68 -9.16 17.71
N THR A 89 15.85 -9.26 18.32
CA THR A 89 16.08 -9.19 19.78
C THR A 89 16.85 -7.94 20.20
N VAL A 90 17.04 -7.00 19.28
CA VAL A 90 17.72 -5.73 19.54
C VAL A 90 17.19 -5.07 20.82
N ASP A 91 18.05 -4.33 21.54
CA ASP A 91 17.62 -3.63 22.77
C ASP A 91 16.42 -2.72 22.49
N GLY A 92 15.40 -2.86 23.32
CA GLY A 92 14.11 -2.20 23.11
C GLY A 92 13.27 -2.77 21.97
N ALA A 93 13.56 -4.00 21.48
CA ALA A 93 12.75 -4.64 20.45
C ALA A 93 11.25 -4.67 20.81
N PRO A 94 10.36 -4.39 19.85
CA PRO A 94 8.93 -4.31 20.10
C PRO A 94 8.29 -5.70 20.24
N ALA A 95 7.17 -5.77 20.96
CA ALA A 95 6.25 -6.89 20.87
C ALA A 95 5.26 -6.74 19.71
N LEU A 96 4.88 -5.50 19.41
CA LEU A 96 4.03 -5.12 18.30
C LEU A 96 4.72 -4.05 17.46
N PHE A 97 4.70 -4.18 16.13
CA PHE A 97 5.30 -3.16 15.27
C PHE A 97 4.52 -2.96 13.97
N LEU A 98 4.56 -1.74 13.47
CA LEU A 98 3.94 -1.34 12.21
C LEU A 98 4.97 -1.41 11.09
N CYS A 99 4.61 -2.05 9.98
CA CYS A 99 5.41 -2.03 8.75
C CYS A 99 4.50 -2.08 7.51
N ALA A 100 5.07 -1.88 6.34
CA ALA A 100 4.38 -2.16 5.09
C ALA A 100 4.31 -3.68 4.86
N ASP A 101 3.32 -4.13 4.11
CA ASP A 101 3.02 -5.55 3.90
C ASP A 101 4.09 -6.31 3.08
N ASP A 102 4.92 -5.62 2.29
CA ASP A 102 6.05 -6.20 1.57
C ASP A 102 7.15 -6.79 2.48
N HIS A 103 7.25 -6.30 3.72
CA HIS A 103 8.18 -6.86 4.71
C HIS A 103 7.79 -8.26 5.20
N ILE A 104 6.52 -8.67 5.04
CA ILE A 104 6.01 -9.95 5.56
C ILE A 104 6.82 -11.14 5.02
N SER A 105 7.15 -11.13 3.73
CA SER A 105 7.92 -12.22 3.10
C SER A 105 9.29 -12.41 3.76
N GLY A 106 10.06 -11.33 3.91
CA GLY A 106 11.36 -11.36 4.55
C GLY A 106 11.30 -11.75 6.04
N LEU A 107 10.30 -11.24 6.77
CA LEU A 107 10.12 -11.51 8.19
C LEU A 107 9.68 -12.96 8.46
N THR A 108 8.81 -13.52 7.61
CA THR A 108 8.36 -14.92 7.73
C THR A 108 9.46 -15.91 7.39
N SER A 109 10.25 -15.66 6.34
CA SER A 109 11.36 -16.52 5.95
C SER A 109 12.41 -16.66 7.06
N LYS A 110 12.60 -15.60 7.86
CA LYS A 110 13.47 -15.57 9.03
C LYS A 110 12.79 -15.98 10.34
N ASN A 111 11.51 -16.36 10.28
CA ASN A 111 10.72 -16.80 11.45
C ASN A 111 10.62 -15.75 12.58
N ILE A 112 10.55 -14.46 12.21
CA ILE A 112 10.55 -13.32 13.13
C ILE A 112 9.15 -12.98 13.62
N ILE A 113 8.13 -13.09 12.76
CA ILE A 113 6.76 -12.75 13.10
C ILE A 113 5.90 -13.96 13.43
N ALA A 114 4.88 -13.75 14.25
CA ALA A 114 3.96 -14.79 14.65
C ALA A 114 2.84 -14.98 13.63
N GLU A 115 2.51 -16.24 13.32
CA GLU A 115 1.33 -16.59 12.54
C GLU A 115 0.05 -16.33 13.35
N ILE A 116 -0.95 -15.71 12.73
CA ILE A 116 -2.26 -15.45 13.33
C ILE A 116 -3.22 -16.57 12.97
N LYS A 117 -3.84 -17.21 13.98
CA LYS A 117 -4.63 -18.43 13.83
C LYS A 117 -5.99 -18.34 14.51
N GLY A 118 -6.86 -19.32 14.19
CA GLY A 118 -8.17 -19.52 14.83
C GLY A 118 -9.06 -18.29 14.70
N ALA A 119 -9.81 -17.96 15.74
CA ALA A 119 -10.81 -16.89 15.73
C ALA A 119 -10.23 -15.52 15.31
N ARG A 120 -8.96 -15.23 15.62
CA ARG A 120 -8.32 -13.99 15.18
C ARG A 120 -8.13 -13.93 13.67
N ARG A 121 -7.69 -15.02 13.06
CA ARG A 121 -7.60 -15.14 11.61
C ARG A 121 -8.97 -14.97 10.95
N GLU A 122 -9.97 -15.69 11.43
CA GLU A 122 -11.34 -15.63 10.92
C GLU A 122 -11.90 -14.20 11.00
N LYS A 123 -11.63 -13.49 12.10
CA LYS A 123 -12.00 -12.10 12.28
C LYS A 123 -11.32 -11.18 11.26
N ILE A 124 -10.01 -11.31 11.04
CA ILE A 124 -9.27 -10.53 10.04
C ILE A 124 -9.87 -10.74 8.65
N GLU A 125 -10.11 -11.99 8.26
CA GLU A 125 -10.66 -12.35 6.94
C GLU A 125 -12.11 -11.85 6.76
N ALA A 126 -12.92 -11.86 7.81
CA ALA A 126 -14.30 -11.39 7.75
C ALA A 126 -14.43 -9.87 7.72
N GLU A 127 -13.66 -9.17 8.56
CA GLU A 127 -13.84 -7.74 8.81
C GLU A 127 -13.09 -6.83 7.82
N ASN A 128 -12.05 -7.33 7.13
CA ASN A 128 -11.24 -6.50 6.24
C ASN A 128 -11.52 -6.74 4.75
N THR A 129 -11.16 -5.76 3.92
CA THR A 129 -11.24 -5.89 2.46
C THR A 129 -10.35 -7.02 1.96
N ASP A 130 -10.74 -7.66 0.86
CA ASP A 130 -10.01 -8.80 0.30
C ASP A 130 -8.56 -8.44 -0.05
N VAL A 131 -8.31 -7.21 -0.53
CA VAL A 131 -6.97 -6.69 -0.83
C VAL A 131 -6.11 -6.60 0.43
N ALA A 132 -6.67 -6.11 1.54
CA ALA A 132 -5.94 -6.00 2.81
C ALA A 132 -5.66 -7.39 3.42
N VAL A 133 -6.61 -8.32 3.31
CA VAL A 133 -6.40 -9.72 3.72
C VAL A 133 -5.33 -10.38 2.87
N LEU A 134 -5.34 -10.16 1.55
CA LEU A 134 -4.31 -10.67 0.65
C LEU A 134 -2.93 -10.10 1.01
N GLY A 135 -2.86 -8.81 1.38
CA GLY A 135 -1.63 -8.15 1.80
C GLY A 135 -0.94 -8.81 3.00
N VAL A 136 -1.72 -9.38 3.93
CA VAL A 136 -1.19 -10.05 5.14
C VAL A 136 -1.12 -11.57 5.01
N THR A 137 -1.49 -12.14 3.85
CA THR A 137 -1.54 -13.58 3.64
C THR A 137 -0.35 -14.06 2.80
N GLN A 138 0.39 -15.04 3.31
CA GLN A 138 1.46 -15.71 2.59
C GLN A 138 1.44 -17.20 2.88
N ASN A 139 1.52 -18.05 1.84
CA ASN A 139 1.46 -19.51 1.95
C ASN A 139 0.21 -19.99 2.74
N ASP A 140 -0.97 -19.44 2.43
CA ASP A 140 -2.24 -19.72 3.09
C ASP A 140 -2.28 -19.40 4.60
N LYS A 141 -1.39 -18.57 5.09
CA LYS A 141 -1.28 -18.15 6.50
C LYS A 141 -1.37 -16.64 6.61
N VAL A 142 -2.03 -16.19 7.67
CA VAL A 142 -2.14 -14.76 8.01
C VAL A 142 -1.03 -14.38 8.99
N TRP A 143 -0.30 -13.29 8.70
CA TRP A 143 0.91 -12.89 9.41
C TRP A 143 0.85 -11.50 10.02
N GLY A 144 -0.21 -10.74 9.78
CA GLY A 144 -0.36 -9.38 10.29
C GLY A 144 -1.82 -8.96 10.43
N TYR A 145 -2.04 -7.86 11.14
CA TYR A 145 -3.33 -7.21 11.29
C TYR A 145 -3.36 -6.00 10.36
N PRO A 146 -4.27 -5.96 9.35
CA PRO A 146 -4.36 -4.84 8.42
C PRO A 146 -4.74 -3.54 9.14
N VAL A 147 -4.01 -2.47 8.86
CA VAL A 147 -4.16 -1.15 9.50
C VAL A 147 -4.81 -0.16 8.55
N THR A 148 -4.37 -0.14 7.30
CA THR A 148 -4.85 0.76 6.24
C THR A 148 -4.85 0.04 4.91
N SER A 149 -5.52 0.62 3.89
CA SER A 149 -5.46 0.17 2.49
C SER A 149 -4.87 1.25 1.57
N ASP A 150 -3.98 2.08 2.06
CA ASP A 150 -3.47 3.26 1.35
C ASP A 150 -1.96 3.24 1.09
N ASN A 151 -1.33 2.08 1.16
CA ASN A 151 0.09 1.94 0.84
C ASN A 151 0.30 1.84 -0.67
N GLY A 152 0.13 2.95 -1.36
CA GLY A 152 0.29 3.11 -2.80
C GLY A 152 0.46 4.57 -3.16
N TYR A 153 0.59 4.87 -4.45
CA TYR A 153 0.91 6.20 -4.93
C TYR A 153 0.09 6.57 -6.16
N PHE A 154 -0.04 7.88 -6.36
CA PHE A 154 -0.80 8.53 -7.42
C PHE A 154 -0.19 9.90 -7.70
N MET A 155 -0.84 10.77 -8.49
CA MET A 155 -0.31 12.08 -8.87
C MET A 155 -0.94 13.20 -8.04
N TRP A 156 -0.10 13.93 -7.28
CA TRP A 156 -0.41 15.23 -6.70
C TRP A 156 -0.10 16.34 -7.69
N TYR A 157 -0.91 17.42 -7.72
CA TYR A 157 -0.61 18.58 -8.57
C TYR A 157 -1.19 19.89 -8.03
N ASP A 158 -0.58 21.01 -8.45
CA ASP A 158 -1.04 22.38 -8.21
C ASP A 158 -1.98 22.80 -9.35
N LYS A 159 -3.30 22.74 -9.09
CA LYS A 159 -4.31 23.07 -10.11
C LYS A 159 -4.35 24.53 -10.54
N SER A 160 -3.62 25.43 -9.86
CA SER A 160 -3.42 26.81 -10.31
C SER A 160 -2.40 26.91 -11.45
N GLN A 161 -1.58 25.87 -11.65
CA GLN A 161 -0.51 25.84 -12.63
C GLN A 161 -0.73 24.83 -13.76
N VAL A 162 -1.49 23.77 -13.51
CA VAL A 162 -1.77 22.72 -14.50
C VAL A 162 -3.19 22.18 -14.32
N ASP A 163 -3.89 21.93 -15.40
CA ASP A 163 -5.22 21.35 -15.37
C ASP A 163 -5.19 19.81 -15.35
N ALA A 164 -6.33 19.22 -14.94
CA ALA A 164 -6.46 17.78 -14.80
C ALA A 164 -6.26 16.99 -16.12
N ALA A 165 -6.62 17.58 -17.27
CA ALA A 165 -6.46 16.91 -18.57
C ALA A 165 -4.98 16.81 -18.94
N THR A 166 -4.21 17.87 -18.70
CA THR A 166 -2.75 17.88 -18.87
C THR A 166 -2.07 16.91 -17.91
N VAL A 167 -2.50 16.88 -16.64
CA VAL A 167 -1.97 15.92 -15.64
C VAL A 167 -2.23 14.48 -16.05
N GLY A 168 -3.35 14.18 -16.67
CA GLY A 168 -3.71 12.83 -17.13
C GLY A 168 -2.89 12.28 -18.30
N ASN A 169 -2.00 13.09 -18.89
CA ASN A 169 -1.14 12.69 -20.02
C ASN A 169 0.32 13.02 -19.70
N LEU A 170 1.17 12.02 -19.60
CA LEU A 170 2.56 12.16 -19.15
C LEU A 170 3.39 13.07 -20.06
N GLU A 171 3.26 12.89 -21.38
CA GLU A 171 3.97 13.69 -22.38
C GLU A 171 3.56 15.17 -22.26
N ALA A 172 2.25 15.43 -22.16
CA ALA A 172 1.72 16.78 -22.04
C ALA A 172 2.14 17.43 -20.70
N LEU A 173 2.12 16.68 -19.60
CA LEU A 173 2.53 17.16 -18.29
C LEU A 173 4.01 17.58 -18.27
N LEU A 174 4.90 16.72 -18.81
CA LEU A 174 6.34 17.03 -18.87
C LEU A 174 6.62 18.21 -19.80
N ALA A 175 5.97 18.29 -20.96
CA ALA A 175 6.10 19.42 -21.89
C ALA A 175 5.61 20.72 -21.24
N HIS A 176 4.46 20.71 -20.58
CA HIS A 176 3.90 21.88 -19.90
C HIS A 176 4.81 22.36 -18.75
N ALA A 177 5.35 21.45 -17.94
CA ALA A 177 6.30 21.79 -16.89
C ALA A 177 7.55 22.48 -17.47
N LYS A 178 8.11 21.95 -18.56
CA LYS A 178 9.25 22.53 -19.26
C LYS A 178 8.94 23.93 -19.79
N ASP A 179 7.80 24.11 -20.43
CA ASP A 179 7.39 25.43 -20.97
C ASP A 179 7.23 26.48 -19.89
N LEU A 180 6.82 26.08 -18.68
CA LEU A 180 6.76 26.94 -17.51
C LEU A 180 8.12 27.16 -16.82
N GLY A 181 9.17 26.45 -17.21
CA GLY A 181 10.45 26.42 -16.48
C GLY A 181 10.33 25.82 -15.08
N LYS A 182 9.41 24.86 -14.90
CA LYS A 182 9.10 24.20 -13.64
C LYS A 182 9.36 22.69 -13.71
N SER A 183 9.05 21.97 -12.62
CA SER A 183 9.37 20.55 -12.55
C SER A 183 8.18 19.68 -12.21
N VAL A 184 8.31 18.39 -12.58
CA VAL A 184 7.51 17.25 -12.11
C VAL A 184 8.44 16.31 -11.36
N LEU A 185 8.03 15.78 -10.20
CA LEU A 185 8.84 14.80 -9.47
C LEU A 185 8.23 13.40 -9.60
N MET A 186 9.06 12.48 -10.07
CA MET A 186 8.82 11.03 -10.00
C MET A 186 10.14 10.36 -9.60
N ASP A 187 10.19 9.71 -8.45
CA ASP A 187 11.42 9.04 -7.98
C ASP A 187 11.65 7.70 -8.71
N VAL A 188 11.76 7.81 -10.05
CA VAL A 188 11.82 6.67 -10.98
C VAL A 188 12.92 5.66 -10.63
N PRO A 189 14.13 6.06 -10.18
CA PRO A 189 15.16 5.10 -9.77
C PRO A 189 14.84 4.35 -8.48
N ASN A 190 13.80 4.72 -7.77
CA ASN A 190 13.31 3.95 -6.64
C ASN A 190 12.48 2.77 -7.15
N GLY A 191 12.86 1.56 -6.80
CA GLY A 191 12.19 0.34 -7.25
C GLY A 191 10.66 0.31 -6.99
N TRP A 192 10.19 1.11 -6.02
CA TRP A 192 8.76 1.20 -5.72
C TRP A 192 7.97 1.94 -6.82
N TYR A 193 8.60 2.89 -7.54
CA TYR A 193 7.94 3.65 -8.61
C TYR A 193 8.32 3.17 -10.02
N ALA A 194 9.45 2.47 -10.17
CA ALA A 194 10.01 2.08 -11.46
C ALA A 194 9.07 1.22 -12.32
N ASN A 195 8.25 0.40 -11.67
CA ASN A 195 7.32 -0.53 -12.30
C ASN A 195 6.09 0.14 -12.93
N SER A 196 5.82 1.41 -12.64
CA SER A 196 4.60 2.12 -13.06
C SER A 196 4.33 2.06 -14.55
N PHE A 197 5.36 2.03 -15.35
CA PHE A 197 5.25 2.01 -16.82
C PHE A 197 5.03 0.58 -17.35
N ILE A 198 5.94 -0.32 -17.00
CA ILE A 198 5.96 -1.68 -17.55
C ILE A 198 4.78 -2.55 -17.07
N MET A 199 4.25 -2.27 -15.87
CA MET A 199 3.06 -2.92 -15.30
C MET A 199 1.74 -2.31 -15.77
N SER A 200 1.76 -1.36 -16.72
CA SER A 200 0.53 -0.88 -17.37
C SER A 200 -0.34 -2.05 -17.83
N PRO A 201 -1.69 -1.99 -17.64
CA PRO A 201 -2.61 -3.02 -18.16
C PRO A 201 -2.46 -3.28 -19.65
N GLN A 202 -2.07 -2.26 -20.43
CA GLN A 202 -1.87 -2.32 -21.87
C GLN A 202 -0.46 -2.79 -22.25
N ALA A 203 0.46 -2.89 -21.28
CA ALA A 203 1.82 -3.41 -21.45
C ALA A 203 1.91 -4.86 -20.93
N CYS A 204 2.75 -5.12 -19.95
CA CYS A 204 2.88 -6.45 -19.35
C CYS A 204 1.72 -6.81 -18.40
N GLY A 205 0.96 -5.82 -17.93
CA GLY A 205 -0.15 -5.97 -16.99
C GLY A 205 0.23 -5.80 -15.52
N VAL A 206 -0.73 -5.38 -14.69
CA VAL A 206 -0.50 -5.09 -13.25
C VAL A 206 -0.02 -6.31 -12.45
N ASN A 207 -0.36 -7.51 -12.88
CA ASN A 207 0.05 -8.78 -12.25
C ASN A 207 1.15 -9.49 -13.06
N SER A 208 1.99 -8.76 -13.75
CA SER A 208 3.06 -9.31 -14.60
C SER A 208 4.31 -9.76 -13.84
N LEU A 209 4.34 -9.57 -12.53
CA LEU A 209 5.36 -10.06 -11.61
C LEU A 209 4.65 -10.78 -10.46
N TYR A 210 4.82 -12.08 -10.31
CA TYR A 210 4.08 -12.87 -9.33
C TYR A 210 4.80 -14.15 -8.93
N TRP A 211 4.41 -14.71 -7.76
CA TRP A 211 4.87 -16.01 -7.31
C TRP A 211 4.23 -17.15 -8.11
N SER A 212 5.04 -18.13 -8.46
CA SER A 212 4.62 -19.40 -9.07
C SER A 212 5.47 -20.56 -8.55
N LYS A 213 5.16 -21.77 -9.00
CA LYS A 213 6.00 -22.95 -8.74
C LYS A 213 6.65 -23.41 -10.04
N ASN A 214 7.95 -23.70 -10.00
CA ASN A 214 8.64 -24.33 -11.11
C ASN A 214 8.29 -25.84 -11.18
N ALA A 215 8.86 -26.54 -12.18
CA ALA A 215 8.61 -27.97 -12.37
C ALA A 215 9.04 -28.84 -11.18
N GLU A 216 9.99 -28.39 -10.38
CA GLU A 216 10.49 -29.05 -9.17
C GLU A 216 9.67 -28.69 -7.93
N GLY A 217 8.59 -27.89 -8.08
CA GLY A 217 7.71 -27.46 -6.98
C GLY A 217 8.30 -26.35 -6.09
N GLN A 218 9.43 -25.76 -6.47
CA GLN A 218 10.06 -24.65 -5.75
C GLN A 218 9.35 -23.33 -6.06
N ASN A 219 9.24 -22.44 -5.09
CA ASN A 219 8.74 -21.11 -5.31
C ASN A 219 9.71 -20.29 -6.16
N VAL A 220 9.21 -19.73 -7.23
CA VAL A 220 9.96 -18.86 -8.14
C VAL A 220 9.13 -17.64 -8.46
N TYR A 221 9.78 -16.50 -8.69
CA TYR A 221 9.13 -15.37 -9.28
C TYR A 221 8.99 -15.54 -10.80
N THR A 222 7.83 -15.21 -11.30
CA THR A 222 7.54 -15.19 -12.74
C THR A 222 7.32 -13.75 -13.18
N SER A 223 7.91 -13.37 -14.29
CA SER A 223 7.72 -12.06 -14.89
C SER A 223 7.70 -12.16 -16.41
N THR A 224 6.98 -11.25 -17.06
CA THR A 224 6.91 -11.08 -18.52
C THR A 224 7.54 -9.78 -18.98
N TRP A 225 8.33 -9.10 -18.14
CA TRP A 225 8.90 -7.78 -18.45
C TRP A 225 9.96 -7.80 -19.55
N ASP A 226 10.57 -8.95 -19.82
CA ASP A 226 11.48 -9.19 -20.95
C ASP A 226 10.76 -9.60 -22.26
N SER A 227 9.44 -9.48 -22.31
CA SER A 227 8.65 -9.69 -23.53
C SER A 227 8.82 -8.54 -24.52
N GLU A 228 8.42 -8.74 -25.77
CA GLU A 228 8.47 -7.73 -26.82
C GLU A 228 7.79 -6.41 -26.40
N ILE A 229 6.62 -6.49 -25.75
CA ILE A 229 5.93 -5.30 -25.26
C ILE A 229 6.66 -4.64 -24.10
N GLY A 230 7.28 -5.40 -23.19
CA GLY A 230 8.08 -4.85 -22.10
C GLY A 230 9.30 -4.11 -22.61
N VAL A 231 9.99 -4.67 -23.61
CA VAL A 231 11.11 -4.00 -24.31
C VAL A 231 10.65 -2.70 -24.97
N LYS A 232 9.57 -2.75 -25.77
CA LYS A 232 9.02 -1.59 -26.47
C LYS A 232 8.65 -0.45 -25.51
N VAL A 233 7.99 -0.78 -24.40
CA VAL A 233 7.64 0.21 -23.36
C VAL A 233 8.89 0.79 -22.75
N SER A 234 9.88 -0.02 -22.40
CA SER A 234 11.10 0.45 -21.75
C SER A 234 11.93 1.36 -22.66
N GLU A 235 12.06 1.04 -23.94
CA GLU A 235 12.69 1.90 -24.94
C GLU A 235 11.98 3.26 -25.06
N TYR A 236 10.65 3.23 -25.14
CA TYR A 236 9.84 4.45 -25.24
C TYR A 236 9.99 5.33 -23.98
N ILE A 237 9.85 4.75 -22.80
CA ILE A 237 9.94 5.49 -21.53
C ILE A 237 11.32 6.09 -21.31
N ALA A 238 12.40 5.35 -21.61
CA ALA A 238 13.75 5.90 -21.53
C ALA A 238 13.93 7.08 -22.53
N GLY A 239 13.46 6.91 -23.76
CA GLY A 239 13.49 7.99 -24.75
C GLY A 239 12.68 9.23 -24.34
N LEU A 240 11.58 9.04 -23.62
CA LEU A 240 10.75 10.12 -23.10
C LEU A 240 11.39 10.79 -21.88
N LEU A 241 11.82 10.04 -20.86
CA LEU A 241 12.20 10.61 -19.56
C LEU A 241 13.63 11.19 -19.54
N THR A 242 14.58 10.56 -20.23
CA THR A 242 15.99 10.98 -20.22
C THR A 242 16.20 12.46 -20.57
N PRO A 243 15.58 13.05 -21.62
CA PRO A 243 15.75 14.45 -21.94
C PRO A 243 15.22 15.39 -20.84
N TYR A 244 14.08 15.07 -20.23
CA TYR A 244 13.47 15.89 -19.18
C TYR A 244 14.20 15.75 -17.85
N TYR A 245 14.84 14.60 -17.59
CA TYR A 245 15.72 14.45 -16.44
C TYR A 245 17.01 15.24 -16.63
N ALA A 246 17.60 15.22 -17.81
CA ALA A 246 18.83 15.92 -18.14
C ALA A 246 18.70 17.45 -18.05
N ASP A 247 17.53 18.01 -18.38
CA ASP A 247 17.28 19.46 -18.29
C ASP A 247 16.67 19.92 -16.96
N GLY A 248 16.40 18.97 -16.04
CA GLY A 248 15.87 19.24 -14.70
C GLY A 248 14.35 19.46 -14.61
N THR A 249 13.61 19.25 -15.72
CA THR A 249 12.13 19.26 -15.72
C THR A 249 11.57 18.06 -14.96
N LEU A 250 12.12 16.86 -15.21
CA LEU A 250 11.84 15.69 -14.38
C LEU A 250 12.85 15.65 -13.22
N LYS A 251 12.33 15.59 -11.99
CA LYS A 251 13.16 15.45 -10.78
C LYS A 251 12.93 14.12 -10.11
N ILE A 252 13.94 13.65 -9.42
CA ILE A 252 13.91 12.55 -8.44
C ILE A 252 14.13 13.12 -7.05
N GLY A 253 13.63 12.46 -6.01
CA GLY A 253 13.86 12.91 -4.63
C GLY A 253 12.82 12.42 -3.64
N SER A 254 13.01 12.81 -2.39
CA SER A 254 12.21 12.45 -1.24
C SER A 254 10.95 13.32 -1.07
N ASN A 255 10.14 13.00 -0.07
CA ASN A 255 8.94 13.76 0.31
C ASN A 255 9.27 15.22 0.68
N GLU A 256 10.44 15.47 1.27
CA GLU A 256 10.90 16.83 1.61
C GLU A 256 11.16 17.67 0.35
N VAL A 257 11.68 17.05 -0.72
CA VAL A 257 11.87 17.71 -2.02
C VAL A 257 10.53 18.04 -2.65
N ILE A 258 9.54 17.13 -2.54
CA ILE A 258 8.16 17.38 -3.00
C ILE A 258 7.58 18.56 -2.23
N GLN A 259 7.61 18.54 -0.90
CA GLN A 259 7.06 19.61 -0.06
C GLN A 259 7.68 20.96 -0.40
N ALA A 260 9.02 21.04 -0.47
CA ALA A 260 9.71 22.28 -0.80
C ALA A 260 9.33 22.81 -2.19
N GLY A 261 9.23 21.91 -3.20
CA GLY A 261 8.88 22.29 -4.57
C GLY A 261 7.43 22.78 -4.72
N PHE A 262 6.51 22.29 -3.90
CA PHE A 262 5.13 22.83 -3.83
C PHE A 262 5.10 24.15 -3.07
N ALA A 263 5.83 24.28 -1.96
CA ALA A 263 5.87 25.51 -1.16
C ALA A 263 6.38 26.72 -1.95
N ASP A 264 7.42 26.57 -2.75
CA ASP A 264 7.98 27.62 -3.60
C ASP A 264 7.35 27.66 -5.01
N ARG A 265 6.42 26.75 -5.29
CA ARG A 265 5.73 26.58 -6.57
C ARG A 265 6.67 26.35 -7.78
N SER A 266 7.86 25.84 -7.54
CA SER A 266 8.79 25.40 -8.60
C SER A 266 8.46 24.03 -9.17
N MET A 267 7.54 23.30 -8.51
CA MET A 267 7.03 21.99 -8.91
C MET A 267 5.54 22.07 -9.14
N ILE A 268 5.06 21.55 -10.28
CA ILE A 268 3.64 21.59 -10.63
C ILE A 268 2.92 20.28 -10.34
N ALA A 269 3.66 19.16 -10.30
CA ALA A 269 3.11 17.83 -9.98
C ALA A 269 4.17 16.91 -9.38
N ALA A 270 3.73 15.93 -8.58
CA ALA A 270 4.60 14.91 -8.01
C ALA A 270 3.87 13.60 -7.76
N VAL A 271 4.57 12.48 -7.98
CA VAL A 271 4.10 11.14 -7.60
C VAL A 271 4.41 10.88 -6.14
N SER A 272 3.38 10.66 -5.33
CA SER A 272 3.48 10.25 -3.93
C SER A 272 2.15 9.68 -3.43
N GLY A 273 2.07 9.30 -2.16
CA GLY A 273 0.87 8.71 -1.57
C GLY A 273 0.09 9.66 -0.66
N THR A 274 -0.93 9.12 0.00
CA THR A 274 -1.85 9.85 0.90
C THR A 274 -1.15 10.56 2.05
N TRP A 275 0.00 10.08 2.49
CA TRP A 275 0.81 10.68 3.58
C TRP A 275 1.29 12.11 3.29
N MET A 276 1.27 12.55 2.03
CA MET A 276 1.65 13.92 1.66
C MET A 276 0.50 14.93 1.77
N GLU A 277 -0.73 14.49 1.90
CA GLU A 277 -1.91 15.36 1.80
C GLU A 277 -1.85 16.56 2.73
N ASN A 278 -1.67 16.31 4.03
CA ASN A 278 -1.64 17.38 5.03
C ASN A 278 -0.45 18.34 4.85
N LEU A 279 0.71 17.79 4.43
CA LEU A 279 1.91 18.59 4.17
C LEU A 279 1.68 19.50 2.97
N LEU A 280 1.20 18.97 1.85
CA LEU A 280 0.98 19.74 0.63
C LEU A 280 -0.20 20.73 0.77
N ALA A 281 -1.25 20.35 1.49
CA ALA A 281 -2.37 21.23 1.79
C ALA A 281 -1.95 22.45 2.64
N ALA A 282 -0.98 22.25 3.54
CA ALA A 282 -0.42 23.36 4.32
C ALA A 282 0.38 24.36 3.44
N GLU A 283 1.01 23.89 2.36
CA GLU A 283 1.84 24.72 1.48
C GLU A 283 1.01 25.49 0.44
N ILE A 284 0.05 24.83 -0.25
CA ILE A 284 -0.67 25.46 -1.37
C ILE A 284 -2.19 25.53 -1.18
N GLY A 285 -2.72 25.04 -0.05
CA GLY A 285 -4.12 25.18 0.35
C GLY A 285 -5.11 24.67 -0.70
N ALA A 286 -6.03 25.54 -1.09
CA ALA A 286 -7.09 25.21 -2.03
C ALA A 286 -6.62 24.90 -3.46
N ASP A 287 -5.37 25.19 -3.80
CA ASP A 287 -4.78 24.88 -5.10
C ASP A 287 -4.32 23.42 -5.21
N LEU A 288 -4.27 22.68 -4.08
CA LEU A 288 -3.93 21.26 -4.08
C LEU A 288 -5.00 20.44 -4.78
N ALA A 289 -4.57 19.54 -5.65
CA ALA A 289 -5.40 18.54 -6.28
C ALA A 289 -4.63 17.22 -6.46
N ALA A 290 -5.35 16.13 -6.71
CA ALA A 290 -4.76 14.83 -7.00
C ALA A 290 -5.63 14.05 -7.98
N ASP A 291 -5.00 13.17 -8.76
CA ASP A 291 -5.68 12.20 -9.62
C ASP A 291 -4.84 10.92 -9.73
N LYS A 292 -5.40 9.88 -10.36
CA LYS A 292 -4.62 8.68 -10.73
C LYS A 292 -3.36 9.07 -11.50
N LEU A 293 -2.39 8.17 -11.57
CA LEU A 293 -1.22 8.35 -12.43
C LEU A 293 -1.63 8.59 -13.88
N PRO A 294 -0.83 9.37 -14.65
CA PRO A 294 -1.14 9.67 -16.05
C PRO A 294 -1.11 8.42 -16.95
N GLU A 295 -1.57 8.62 -18.17
CA GLU A 295 -1.33 7.72 -19.28
C GLU A 295 -0.11 8.22 -20.09
N TYR A 296 0.63 7.30 -20.70
CA TYR A 296 1.61 7.60 -21.76
C TYR A 296 1.18 6.96 -23.07
N HIS A 297 1.71 7.42 -24.21
CA HIS A 297 1.19 7.04 -25.51
C HIS A 297 2.28 6.47 -26.42
N ILE A 298 2.11 5.23 -26.89
CA ILE A 298 2.99 4.59 -27.87
C ILE A 298 2.18 4.30 -29.14
N ASP A 299 2.61 4.84 -30.28
CA ASP A 299 1.96 4.65 -31.58
C ASP A 299 0.45 5.00 -31.57
N GLY A 300 0.07 6.01 -30.79
CA GLY A 300 -1.32 6.48 -30.64
C GLY A 300 -2.18 5.65 -29.69
N GLN A 301 -1.65 4.60 -29.08
CA GLN A 301 -2.31 3.84 -28.03
C GLN A 301 -1.94 4.39 -26.67
N ALA A 302 -2.94 4.60 -25.80
CA ALA A 302 -2.76 4.99 -24.41
C ALA A 302 -2.41 3.79 -23.53
N TYR A 303 -1.48 4.00 -22.61
CA TYR A 303 -1.01 3.05 -21.62
C TYR A 303 -1.18 3.67 -20.23
N GLN A 304 -2.12 3.19 -19.45
CA GLN A 304 -2.33 3.68 -18.09
C GLN A 304 -1.18 3.25 -17.18
N MET A 305 -0.52 4.20 -16.53
CA MET A 305 0.50 3.87 -15.54
C MET A 305 -0.09 3.12 -14.35
N ALA A 306 0.61 2.08 -13.93
CA ALA A 306 0.24 1.26 -12.78
C ALA A 306 0.93 1.73 -11.50
N SER A 307 0.50 1.20 -10.35
CA SER A 307 1.15 1.42 -9.07
C SER A 307 1.25 0.13 -8.27
N PHE A 308 2.07 0.12 -7.24
CA PHE A 308 1.80 -0.75 -6.12
C PHE A 308 0.58 -0.25 -5.34
N GLY A 309 -0.17 -1.21 -4.77
CA GLY A 309 -1.18 -0.97 -3.76
C GLY A 309 -0.94 -1.98 -2.65
N GLY A 310 -1.04 -1.54 -1.40
CA GLY A 310 -0.76 -2.40 -0.27
C GLY A 310 -1.39 -1.89 1.00
N SER A 311 -1.06 -2.54 2.08
CA SER A 311 -1.54 -2.26 3.42
C SER A 311 -0.38 -1.95 4.34
N LYS A 312 -0.62 -1.07 5.31
CA LYS A 312 0.20 -1.03 6.51
C LYS A 312 -0.36 -2.06 7.48
N VAL A 313 0.52 -2.73 8.17
CA VAL A 313 0.17 -3.90 8.97
C VAL A 313 0.86 -3.87 10.32
N TYR A 314 0.15 -4.28 11.38
CA TYR A 314 0.77 -4.60 12.64
C TYR A 314 1.19 -6.07 12.66
N CYS A 315 2.47 -6.31 12.94
CA CYS A 315 3.04 -7.63 13.13
C CYS A 315 3.47 -7.87 14.57
N ILE A 316 3.36 -9.12 15.03
CA ILE A 316 3.77 -9.54 16.37
C ILE A 316 5.18 -10.12 16.29
N ASN A 317 6.12 -9.58 17.05
CA ASN A 317 7.46 -10.13 17.17
C ASN A 317 7.45 -11.43 17.96
N LYS A 318 7.67 -12.54 17.28
CA LYS A 318 7.64 -13.90 17.83
C LYS A 318 8.76 -14.19 18.84
N THR A 319 9.83 -13.39 18.82
CA THR A 319 10.95 -13.59 19.76
C THR A 319 10.69 -13.04 21.16
N ARG A 320 9.59 -12.26 21.32
CA ARG A 320 9.20 -11.74 22.63
C ARG A 320 8.54 -12.79 23.51
N PRO A 321 8.53 -12.59 24.84
CA PRO A 321 7.83 -13.47 25.78
C PRO A 321 6.36 -13.71 25.38
N VAL A 322 5.85 -14.90 25.66
CA VAL A 322 4.49 -15.31 25.24
C VAL A 322 3.41 -14.37 25.76
N GLU A 323 3.55 -13.84 26.98
CA GLU A 323 2.56 -12.90 27.55
C GLU A 323 2.59 -11.56 26.82
N GLU A 324 3.77 -11.09 26.41
CA GLU A 324 3.86 -9.89 25.55
C GLU A 324 3.24 -10.15 24.16
N GLN A 325 3.44 -11.32 23.55
CA GLN A 325 2.81 -11.67 22.27
C GLN A 325 1.27 -11.71 22.39
N LYS A 326 0.72 -12.22 23.49
CA LYS A 326 -0.72 -12.24 23.74
C LYS A 326 -1.27 -10.82 23.90
N THR A 327 -0.60 -9.96 24.68
CA THR A 327 -0.97 -8.56 24.83
C THR A 327 -0.86 -7.82 23.50
N ALA A 328 0.21 -8.06 22.72
CA ALA A 328 0.38 -7.49 21.39
C ALA A 328 -0.74 -7.89 20.41
N ALA A 329 -1.19 -9.15 20.45
CA ALA A 329 -2.29 -9.62 19.64
C ALA A 329 -3.62 -8.93 20.00
N ALA A 330 -3.92 -8.80 21.29
CA ALA A 330 -5.12 -8.12 21.76
C ALA A 330 -5.08 -6.61 21.43
N LEU A 331 -3.92 -5.97 21.59
CA LEU A 331 -3.74 -4.57 21.22
C LEU A 331 -3.85 -4.36 19.70
N ALA A 332 -3.28 -5.26 18.89
CA ALA A 332 -3.41 -5.20 17.44
C ALA A 332 -4.88 -5.28 16.99
N GLU A 333 -5.67 -6.18 17.57
CA GLU A 333 -7.11 -6.25 17.29
C GLU A 333 -7.83 -4.94 17.64
N LEU A 334 -7.49 -4.31 18.76
CA LEU A 334 -8.04 -3.02 19.14
C LEU A 334 -7.64 -1.92 18.14
N LEU A 335 -6.34 -1.83 17.79
CA LEU A 335 -5.80 -0.78 16.94
C LEU A 335 -6.18 -0.93 15.45
N THR A 336 -6.72 -2.09 15.05
CA THR A 336 -7.15 -2.37 13.66
C THR A 336 -8.66 -2.55 13.52
N GLY A 337 -9.40 -2.45 14.60
CA GLY A 337 -10.87 -2.48 14.57
C GLY A 337 -11.47 -1.21 13.95
N LYS A 338 -12.78 -1.24 13.69
CA LYS A 338 -13.55 -0.16 13.06
C LYS A 338 -13.21 1.22 13.64
N ASP A 339 -13.40 1.39 14.95
CA ASP A 339 -13.27 2.70 15.59
C ASP A 339 -11.84 3.24 15.53
N ALA A 340 -10.82 2.38 15.70
CA ALA A 340 -9.43 2.77 15.61
C ALA A 340 -9.06 3.21 14.18
N GLN A 341 -9.60 2.55 13.16
CA GLN A 341 -9.37 2.96 11.77
C GLN A 341 -10.06 4.29 11.44
N LEU A 342 -11.23 4.56 12.00
CA LEU A 342 -11.90 5.85 11.85
C LEU A 342 -11.15 6.98 12.59
N VAL A 343 -10.65 6.73 13.81
CA VAL A 343 -9.76 7.68 14.51
C VAL A 343 -8.51 7.98 13.68
N ARG A 344 -7.93 6.94 13.05
CA ARG A 344 -6.76 7.10 12.17
C ARG A 344 -7.11 7.91 10.93
N PHE A 345 -8.26 7.67 10.30
CA PHE A 345 -8.75 8.47 9.18
C PHE A 345 -8.89 9.95 9.56
N GLU A 346 -9.57 10.24 10.68
CA GLU A 346 -9.80 11.62 11.15
C GLU A 346 -8.49 12.37 11.46
N LYS A 347 -7.48 11.67 11.99
CA LYS A 347 -6.19 12.29 12.36
C LYS A 347 -5.17 12.34 11.23
N ARG A 348 -5.24 11.41 10.27
CA ARG A 348 -4.16 11.16 9.31
C ARG A 348 -4.63 11.04 7.86
N ALA A 349 -5.91 11.16 7.58
CA ALA A 349 -6.51 10.91 6.26
C ALA A 349 -6.20 9.50 5.69
N SER A 350 -5.83 8.54 6.54
CA SER A 350 -5.50 7.17 6.11
C SER A 350 -6.76 6.39 5.73
N LEU A 351 -6.70 5.63 4.64
CA LEU A 351 -7.86 4.90 4.12
C LEU A 351 -8.13 3.63 4.93
N PRO A 352 -9.35 3.44 5.46
CA PRO A 352 -9.68 2.25 6.22
C PRO A 352 -9.74 1.00 5.34
N CYS A 353 -9.21 -0.11 5.87
CA CYS A 353 -9.35 -1.44 5.29
C CYS A 353 -10.42 -2.30 5.98
N ASN A 354 -10.87 -1.93 7.17
CA ASN A 354 -12.02 -2.56 7.81
C ASN A 354 -13.30 -2.20 7.05
N LYS A 355 -14.10 -3.21 6.66
CA LYS A 355 -15.29 -3.05 5.81
C LYS A 355 -16.34 -2.12 6.44
N GLU A 356 -16.53 -2.21 7.76
CA GLU A 356 -17.48 -1.35 8.47
C GLU A 356 -16.97 0.09 8.60
N ALA A 357 -15.66 0.29 8.80
CA ALA A 357 -15.06 1.62 8.81
C ALA A 357 -15.13 2.26 7.42
N ALA A 358 -14.86 1.50 6.37
CA ALA A 358 -14.95 1.96 4.98
C ALA A 358 -16.39 2.29 4.54
N ALA A 359 -17.40 1.76 5.20
CA ALA A 359 -18.80 2.06 4.97
C ALA A 359 -19.37 3.15 5.90
N ASP A 360 -18.61 3.61 6.90
CA ASP A 360 -19.07 4.59 7.89
C ASP A 360 -19.19 6.00 7.25
N PRO A 361 -20.27 6.76 7.54
CA PRO A 361 -20.43 8.13 7.05
C PRO A 361 -19.26 9.06 7.38
N ARG A 362 -18.59 8.88 8.52
CA ARG A 362 -17.39 9.66 8.88
C ARG A 362 -16.30 9.56 7.82
N TYR A 363 -16.18 8.40 7.17
CA TYR A 363 -15.27 8.20 6.05
C TYR A 363 -15.90 8.60 4.71
N THR A 364 -17.06 8.01 4.36
CA THR A 364 -17.63 8.13 3.00
C THR A 364 -18.03 9.55 2.61
N GLU A 365 -18.41 10.39 3.59
CA GLU A 365 -18.77 11.79 3.38
C GLU A 365 -17.57 12.75 3.44
N ASN A 366 -16.40 12.28 3.86
CA ASN A 366 -15.21 13.09 4.09
C ASN A 366 -13.95 12.54 3.39
N VAL A 367 -14.12 11.73 2.35
CA VAL A 367 -12.97 11.20 1.58
C VAL A 367 -12.09 12.36 1.13
N SER A 368 -10.82 12.29 1.48
CA SER A 368 -9.85 13.33 1.16
C SER A 368 -9.50 13.37 -0.33
N ILE A 369 -8.84 14.44 -0.78
CA ILE A 369 -8.39 14.59 -2.17
C ILE A 369 -7.50 13.41 -2.57
N GLY A 370 -6.50 13.08 -1.74
CA GLY A 370 -5.60 11.96 -1.97
C GLY A 370 -6.31 10.61 -1.88
N GLY A 371 -7.26 10.47 -0.94
CA GLY A 371 -8.09 9.27 -0.84
C GLY A 371 -8.89 9.00 -2.10
N ALA A 372 -9.51 10.02 -2.67
CA ALA A 372 -10.26 9.90 -3.94
C ALA A 372 -9.35 9.53 -5.12
N ALA A 373 -8.15 10.13 -5.20
CA ALA A 373 -7.16 9.79 -6.23
C ALA A 373 -6.63 8.36 -6.07
N PHE A 374 -6.36 7.93 -4.83
CA PHE A 374 -5.93 6.56 -4.53
C PHE A 374 -6.98 5.53 -4.97
N VAL A 375 -8.27 5.76 -4.68
CA VAL A 375 -9.37 4.88 -5.11
C VAL A 375 -9.42 4.75 -6.64
N LYS A 376 -9.21 5.84 -7.38
CA LYS A 376 -9.11 5.78 -8.85
C LYS A 376 -7.89 4.97 -9.32
N GLN A 377 -6.74 5.13 -8.66
CA GLN A 377 -5.50 4.44 -8.97
C GLN A 377 -5.58 2.94 -8.63
N ALA A 378 -6.34 2.55 -7.61
CA ALA A 378 -6.46 1.16 -7.16
C ALA A 378 -6.93 0.20 -8.26
N ALA A 379 -7.67 0.69 -9.27
CA ALA A 379 -8.05 -0.10 -10.46
C ALA A 379 -6.84 -0.54 -11.31
N PHE A 380 -5.69 0.08 -11.12
CA PHE A 380 -4.44 -0.14 -11.85
C PHE A 380 -3.27 -0.49 -10.91
N ALA A 381 -3.59 -1.00 -9.72
CA ALA A 381 -2.59 -1.35 -8.72
C ALA A 381 -2.47 -2.88 -8.55
N CYS A 382 -1.25 -3.33 -8.24
CA CYS A 382 -1.00 -4.70 -7.79
C CYS A 382 -0.73 -4.72 -6.28
N VAL A 383 -1.05 -5.83 -5.64
CA VAL A 383 -0.77 -6.01 -4.20
C VAL A 383 0.72 -6.25 -4.02
N GLN A 384 1.39 -5.32 -3.35
CA GLN A 384 2.84 -5.29 -3.21
C GLN A 384 3.41 -6.57 -2.59
N SER A 385 2.82 -7.07 -1.51
CA SER A 385 3.27 -8.30 -0.82
C SER A 385 3.18 -9.57 -1.67
N GLN A 386 2.39 -9.55 -2.74
CA GLN A 386 2.24 -10.68 -3.67
C GLN A 386 3.17 -10.58 -4.87
N THR A 387 3.73 -9.40 -5.14
CA THR A 387 4.49 -9.11 -6.35
C THR A 387 5.94 -8.72 -6.08
N ALA A 388 6.25 -8.09 -4.94
CA ALA A 388 7.59 -7.66 -4.57
C ALA A 388 8.25 -8.64 -3.61
N GLU A 389 9.54 -8.88 -3.82
CA GLU A 389 10.42 -9.61 -2.92
C GLU A 389 11.77 -8.88 -2.80
N ASP A 390 12.64 -9.30 -1.88
CA ASP A 390 13.91 -8.60 -1.61
C ASP A 390 14.76 -8.35 -2.88
N ARG A 391 14.81 -9.31 -3.83
CA ARG A 391 15.57 -9.17 -5.09
C ARG A 391 14.95 -8.18 -6.07
N TYR A 392 13.63 -7.95 -5.96
CA TYR A 392 12.94 -7.02 -6.84
C TYR A 392 13.46 -5.59 -6.67
N TRP A 393 13.78 -5.17 -5.44
CA TRP A 393 14.15 -3.79 -5.17
C TRP A 393 15.41 -3.35 -5.93
N ASP A 394 16.43 -4.21 -6.02
CA ASP A 394 17.63 -3.92 -6.79
C ASP A 394 17.33 -3.91 -8.29
N ILE A 395 16.51 -4.84 -8.77
CA ILE A 395 16.08 -4.92 -10.17
C ILE A 395 15.25 -3.70 -10.56
N GLY A 396 14.25 -3.36 -9.77
CA GLY A 396 13.40 -2.19 -9.99
C GLY A 396 14.21 -0.88 -10.00
N LYS A 397 15.19 -0.76 -9.09
CA LYS A 397 16.13 0.35 -9.07
C LYS A 397 16.97 0.43 -10.34
N ALA A 398 17.51 -0.70 -10.80
CA ALA A 398 18.32 -0.75 -12.03
C ALA A 398 17.51 -0.36 -13.27
N ILE A 399 16.27 -0.87 -13.39
CA ILE A 399 15.36 -0.51 -14.50
C ILE A 399 15.00 0.97 -14.43
N GLY A 400 14.62 1.48 -13.24
CA GLY A 400 14.28 2.89 -13.06
C GLY A 400 15.43 3.83 -13.36
N GLN A 401 16.66 3.47 -12.98
CA GLN A 401 17.87 4.24 -13.34
C GLN A 401 18.06 4.29 -14.85
N ALA A 402 17.91 3.15 -15.53
CA ALA A 402 18.02 3.09 -16.99
C ALA A 402 16.94 3.92 -17.71
N TYR A 403 15.77 4.12 -17.13
CA TYR A 403 14.72 4.99 -17.68
C TYR A 403 15.10 6.47 -17.70
N ILE A 404 15.96 6.94 -16.79
CA ILE A 404 16.31 8.36 -16.69
C ILE A 404 17.66 8.71 -17.30
N ASP A 405 18.60 7.75 -17.42
CA ASP A 405 19.93 8.01 -17.98
C ASP A 405 20.24 7.23 -19.26
N SER A 406 19.35 6.31 -19.66
CA SER A 406 19.51 5.44 -20.82
C SER A 406 20.82 4.62 -20.80
N ASN A 407 21.41 4.40 -19.62
CA ASN A 407 22.66 3.66 -19.49
C ASN A 407 22.39 2.16 -19.28
N LEU A 408 22.58 1.38 -20.34
CA LEU A 408 22.45 -0.08 -20.36
C LEU A 408 23.81 -0.80 -20.36
N ASN A 409 24.91 -0.12 -20.04
CA ASN A 409 26.27 -0.68 -20.07
C ASN A 409 26.64 -1.35 -21.40
N GLY A 410 26.10 -0.85 -22.52
CA GLY A 410 26.34 -1.36 -23.88
C GLY A 410 25.40 -2.48 -24.32
N GLU A 411 24.45 -2.87 -23.49
CA GLU A 411 23.39 -3.84 -23.84
C GLU A 411 22.23 -3.16 -24.58
N THR A 412 21.44 -3.94 -25.29
CA THR A 412 20.10 -3.55 -25.75
C THR A 412 19.09 -3.66 -24.60
N TRP A 413 17.94 -2.98 -24.71
CA TRP A 413 16.85 -3.14 -23.73
C TRP A 413 16.38 -4.59 -23.59
N ALA A 414 16.38 -5.36 -24.68
CA ALA A 414 16.02 -6.77 -24.65
C ALA A 414 17.02 -7.60 -23.82
N GLU A 415 18.33 -7.39 -24.01
CA GLU A 415 19.37 -8.06 -23.23
C GLU A 415 19.34 -7.64 -21.77
N PHE A 416 19.23 -6.35 -21.51
CA PHE A 416 19.16 -5.80 -20.15
C PHE A 416 17.96 -6.36 -19.36
N LEU A 417 16.74 -6.25 -19.90
CA LEU A 417 15.54 -6.77 -19.23
C LEU A 417 15.61 -8.29 -19.05
N LYS A 418 16.12 -9.00 -20.04
CA LYS A 418 16.33 -10.46 -19.93
C LYS A 418 17.25 -10.78 -18.75
N GLY A 419 18.37 -10.07 -18.60
CA GLY A 419 19.31 -10.26 -17.48
C GLY A 419 18.66 -10.01 -16.13
N GLN A 420 17.83 -8.94 -16.01
CA GLN A 420 17.08 -8.64 -14.80
C GLN A 420 16.06 -9.75 -14.48
N MET A 421 15.31 -10.21 -15.49
CA MET A 421 14.28 -11.24 -15.31
C MET A 421 14.89 -12.62 -15.05
N ASP A 422 16.02 -12.97 -15.65
CA ASP A 422 16.75 -14.20 -15.33
C ASP A 422 17.22 -14.21 -13.87
N THR A 423 17.51 -13.05 -13.30
CA THR A 423 17.88 -12.92 -11.89
C THR A 423 16.70 -13.14 -10.95
N ILE A 424 15.54 -12.56 -11.24
CA ILE A 424 14.37 -12.70 -10.35
C ILE A 424 13.74 -14.10 -10.43
N ARG A 425 13.85 -14.78 -11.57
CA ARG A 425 13.32 -16.13 -11.80
C ARG A 425 14.11 -17.24 -11.12
N LYS A 426 15.30 -16.95 -10.56
CA LYS A 426 16.08 -17.97 -9.84
C LYS A 426 15.29 -18.46 -8.63
N PRO A 427 15.28 -19.78 -8.34
CA PRO A 427 14.64 -20.28 -7.11
C PRO A 427 15.18 -19.58 -5.87
N GLN A 428 14.31 -19.36 -4.88
CA GLN A 428 14.78 -18.99 -3.54
C GLN A 428 15.50 -20.19 -2.91
N ILE A 429 16.71 -19.95 -2.42
CA ILE A 429 17.55 -20.95 -1.73
C ILE A 429 17.12 -21.08 -0.27
#